data_e506b788a15b690093b76243cb6a3663
#
_entry.id   e506b788a15b690093b76243cb6a3663
#
_cell.length_a   1.000
_cell.length_b   1.000
_cell.length_c   1.000
_cell.angle_alpha   90.00
_cell.angle_beta   90.00
_cell.angle_gamma   90.00
#
_symmetry.space_group_name_H-M   'P 1'
#
loop_
_entity.id
_entity.type
_entity.pdbx_description
1 polymer ?
#
loop_
_entity_poly.entity_id
_entity_poly.type
_entity_poly.pdbx_seq_one_letter_code
_entity_poly.pdbx_strand_id
1 'polypeptide(L)'
;MAKTMAPCRQSAHEGLPDFASVGSFGYCTDKFLLAPPCGAEVLPCRQLACEDVFCGLMTRHNAAHPDADPRAAASLWTLYYFSLLTITPTVCRLVHGRRLPLALGDLSVIIDPENALPVAFLLPHAGDQVGKASAPEDLHGLLRDHLAALIPSIARAAKLAPKLLWNNAAVYLSWIIGEIETQADPALARACRAVIDDALWPDGSRNPMSGMVVKGNRRVCCLRYMIPTIGGCGASCPLPCGQNRDTHDA
;
A
#
# COMPACT_ATOMS: atom_id res chain seq x y z
N MET A 1 37.76 -19.94 -11.99
CA MET A 1 37.49 -18.62 -12.61
C MET A 1 36.12 -18.14 -12.08
N ALA A 2 36.13 -17.30 -11.09
CA ALA A 2 34.91 -16.72 -10.50
C ALA A 2 34.40 -15.61 -11.43
N LYS A 3 33.20 -15.79 -11.99
CA LYS A 3 32.54 -14.80 -12.83
C LYS A 3 31.94 -13.75 -11.91
N THR A 4 32.61 -12.63 -11.74
CA THR A 4 32.15 -11.45 -11.02
C THR A 4 30.88 -10.96 -11.69
N MET A 5 29.73 -11.21 -11.07
CA MET A 5 28.47 -10.57 -11.46
C MET A 5 28.46 -9.16 -10.87
N ALA A 6 28.83 -8.17 -11.67
CA ALA A 6 28.66 -6.75 -11.38
C ALA A 6 27.31 -6.25 -11.94
N PRO A 7 26.86 -5.06 -11.57
CA PRO A 7 25.72 -4.79 -10.71
C PRO A 7 24.49 -4.38 -11.50
N CYS A 8 23.39 -5.07 -11.28
CA CYS A 8 22.04 -4.68 -11.73
C CYS A 8 21.39 -3.57 -10.86
N ARG A 9 22.12 -3.01 -9.87
CA ARG A 9 21.53 -2.09 -8.87
C ARG A 9 21.35 -0.65 -9.36
N GLN A 10 22.22 -0.13 -10.22
CA GLN A 10 22.17 1.28 -10.62
C GLN A 10 21.00 1.63 -11.54
N SER A 11 20.54 0.73 -12.40
CA SER A 11 19.43 0.99 -13.33
C SER A 11 18.04 0.86 -12.71
N ALA A 12 17.90 0.19 -11.57
CA ALA A 12 16.60 -0.08 -10.95
C ALA A 12 15.94 1.18 -10.33
N HIS A 13 16.72 2.21 -10.01
CA HIS A 13 16.27 3.45 -9.36
C HIS A 13 16.52 4.71 -10.18
N GLU A 14 17.08 4.60 -11.38
CA GLU A 14 17.43 5.76 -12.19
C GLU A 14 16.21 6.61 -12.51
N GLY A 15 16.22 7.87 -12.03
CA GLY A 15 15.12 8.82 -12.19
C GLY A 15 14.03 8.77 -11.10
N LEU A 16 14.08 7.81 -10.17
CA LEU A 16 13.24 7.86 -8.97
C LEU A 16 13.83 8.83 -7.92
N PRO A 17 12.99 9.36 -6.99
CA PRO A 17 13.49 10.19 -5.91
C PRO A 17 14.45 9.43 -4.99
N ASP A 18 15.45 10.14 -4.47
CA ASP A 18 16.27 9.65 -3.36
C ASP A 18 15.52 9.85 -2.03
N PHE A 19 14.87 8.80 -1.56
CA PHE A 19 14.10 8.83 -0.31
C PHE A 19 14.99 8.93 0.93
N ALA A 20 16.25 8.51 0.85
CA ALA A 20 17.18 8.58 1.97
C ALA A 20 17.61 10.02 2.28
N SER A 21 17.53 10.93 1.29
CA SER A 21 17.91 12.34 1.44
C SER A 21 16.86 13.20 2.14
N VAL A 22 15.64 12.69 2.38
CA VAL A 22 14.53 13.48 2.94
C VAL A 22 13.98 12.82 4.22
N GLY A 23 14.42 13.31 5.36
CA GLY A 23 13.86 12.98 6.68
C GLY A 23 13.78 11.47 6.97
N SER A 24 12.65 11.03 7.52
CA SER A 24 12.42 9.64 7.95
C SER A 24 11.87 8.69 6.88
N PHE A 25 11.89 9.09 5.59
CA PHE A 25 11.29 8.29 4.51
C PHE A 25 12.22 7.27 3.84
N GLY A 26 13.38 7.00 4.41
CA GLY A 26 14.34 5.99 3.90
C GLY A 26 13.72 4.58 3.72
N TYR A 27 12.66 4.25 4.45
CA TYR A 27 11.92 2.99 4.30
C TYR A 27 11.15 2.87 2.96
N CYS A 28 10.98 3.98 2.22
CA CYS A 28 10.42 3.99 0.87
C CYS A 28 11.42 3.50 -0.20
N THR A 29 12.72 3.49 0.12
CA THR A 29 13.76 2.98 -0.77
C THR A 29 13.47 1.52 -1.10
N ASP A 30 13.72 1.12 -2.33
CA ASP A 30 13.50 -0.24 -2.86
C ASP A 30 12.02 -0.70 -2.88
N LYS A 31 11.05 0.18 -2.61
CA LYS A 31 9.61 -0.18 -2.68
C LYS A 31 9.01 0.01 -4.07
N PHE A 32 9.63 0.85 -4.88
CA PHE A 32 9.29 1.03 -6.30
C PHE A 32 10.55 0.95 -7.13
N LEU A 33 10.54 0.13 -8.19
CA LEU A 33 11.69 -0.18 -9.01
C LEU A 33 11.35 0.02 -10.49
N LEU A 34 12.34 0.30 -11.30
CA LEU A 34 12.22 0.40 -12.78
C LEU A 34 12.73 -0.86 -13.49
N ALA A 35 13.44 -1.72 -12.77
CA ALA A 35 13.87 -3.02 -13.27
C ALA A 35 13.75 -4.06 -12.14
N PRO A 36 13.31 -5.28 -12.44
CA PRO A 36 13.17 -6.31 -11.42
C PRO A 36 14.55 -6.80 -10.98
N PRO A 37 14.73 -7.16 -9.69
CA PRO A 37 15.90 -7.90 -9.24
C PRO A 37 16.06 -9.23 -10.00
N CYS A 38 17.28 -9.71 -10.12
CA CYS A 38 17.55 -10.98 -10.78
C CYS A 38 16.81 -12.13 -10.08
N GLY A 39 16.03 -12.91 -10.84
CA GLY A 39 15.25 -14.03 -10.31
C GLY A 39 13.99 -13.63 -9.54
N ALA A 40 13.61 -12.36 -9.53
CA ALA A 40 12.38 -11.91 -8.87
C ALA A 40 11.13 -12.49 -9.54
N GLU A 41 10.17 -12.93 -8.73
CA GLU A 41 8.83 -13.26 -9.19
C GLU A 41 8.03 -11.96 -9.40
N VAL A 42 7.68 -11.66 -10.65
CA VAL A 42 6.97 -10.44 -11.04
C VAL A 42 5.58 -10.82 -11.54
N LEU A 43 4.55 -10.25 -10.91
CA LEU A 43 3.15 -10.49 -11.26
C LEU A 43 2.51 -9.15 -11.72
N PRO A 44 2.00 -9.03 -12.96
CA PRO A 44 1.22 -7.86 -13.37
C PRO A 44 0.02 -7.65 -12.43
N CYS A 45 -0.13 -6.44 -11.85
CA CYS A 45 -1.16 -6.17 -10.84
C CYS A 45 -2.57 -6.46 -11.35
N ARG A 46 -2.85 -6.25 -12.65
CA ARG A 46 -4.13 -6.60 -13.26
C ARG A 46 -4.50 -8.08 -13.11
N GLN A 47 -3.51 -8.98 -13.00
CA GLN A 47 -3.77 -10.41 -12.84
C GLN A 47 -4.29 -10.75 -11.44
N LEU A 48 -4.07 -9.90 -10.43
CA LEU A 48 -4.66 -10.06 -9.11
C LEU A 48 -6.20 -9.94 -9.12
N ALA A 49 -6.78 -9.37 -10.19
CA ALA A 49 -8.22 -9.35 -10.37
C ALA A 49 -8.79 -10.68 -10.89
N CYS A 50 -7.92 -11.58 -11.37
CA CYS A 50 -8.30 -12.96 -11.71
C CYS A 50 -8.37 -13.80 -10.43
N GLU A 51 -9.53 -14.43 -10.19
CA GLU A 51 -9.78 -15.21 -8.97
C GLU A 51 -8.77 -16.36 -8.81
N ASP A 52 -8.51 -17.14 -9.88
CA ASP A 52 -7.59 -18.26 -9.84
C ASP A 52 -6.16 -17.83 -9.49
N VAL A 53 -5.69 -16.72 -10.07
CA VAL A 53 -4.36 -16.17 -9.80
C VAL A 53 -4.25 -15.72 -8.34
N PHE A 54 -5.24 -14.97 -7.85
CA PHE A 54 -5.25 -14.51 -6.47
C PHE A 54 -5.38 -15.66 -5.49
N CYS A 55 -6.24 -16.64 -5.74
CA CYS A 55 -6.39 -17.84 -4.89
C CYS A 55 -5.10 -18.67 -4.87
N GLY A 56 -4.42 -18.86 -6.01
CA GLY A 56 -3.12 -19.53 -6.07
C GLY A 56 -2.05 -18.83 -5.23
N LEU A 57 -2.00 -17.48 -5.29
CA LEU A 57 -1.12 -16.67 -4.45
C LEU A 57 -1.45 -16.83 -2.96
N MET A 58 -2.74 -16.81 -2.60
CA MET A 58 -3.18 -16.99 -1.22
C MET A 58 -2.93 -18.41 -0.69
N THR A 59 -2.97 -19.43 -1.53
CA THR A 59 -2.60 -20.80 -1.14
C THR A 59 -1.15 -20.86 -0.67
N ARG A 60 -0.24 -20.19 -1.38
CA ARG A 60 1.17 -20.07 -0.98
C ARG A 60 1.34 -19.25 0.29
N HIS A 61 0.66 -18.10 0.37
CA HIS A 61 0.72 -17.24 1.56
C HIS A 61 0.19 -17.93 2.82
N ASN A 62 -0.92 -18.65 2.70
CA ASN A 62 -1.52 -19.41 3.81
C ASN A 62 -0.61 -20.56 4.31
N ALA A 63 0.24 -21.11 3.45
CA ALA A 63 1.21 -22.13 3.86
C ALA A 63 2.20 -21.60 4.91
N ALA A 64 2.49 -20.30 4.92
CA ALA A 64 3.29 -19.63 5.96
C ALA A 64 2.50 -19.37 7.27
N HIS A 65 1.17 -19.56 7.25
CA HIS A 65 0.26 -19.32 8.37
C HIS A 65 -0.75 -20.46 8.54
N PRO A 66 -0.31 -21.71 8.79
CA PRO A 66 -1.16 -22.92 8.70
C PRO A 66 -2.36 -22.89 9.65
N ASP A 67 -2.24 -22.21 10.80
CA ASP A 67 -3.30 -22.16 11.84
C ASP A 67 -4.14 -20.87 11.75
N ALA A 68 -3.94 -20.04 10.71
CA ALA A 68 -4.68 -18.80 10.53
C ALA A 68 -6.01 -19.02 9.79
N ASP A 69 -7.03 -18.24 10.13
CA ASP A 69 -8.21 -18.11 9.27
C ASP A 69 -7.76 -17.57 7.88
N PRO A 70 -8.09 -18.25 6.77
CA PRO A 70 -7.66 -17.83 5.44
C PRO A 70 -8.08 -16.39 5.07
N ARG A 71 -9.21 -15.91 5.61
CA ARG A 71 -9.65 -14.52 5.43
C ARG A 71 -8.74 -13.55 6.16
N ALA A 72 -8.27 -13.92 7.36
CA ALA A 72 -7.33 -13.10 8.12
C ALA A 72 -5.98 -13.03 7.42
N ALA A 73 -5.48 -14.14 6.90
CA ALA A 73 -4.24 -14.18 6.11
C ALA A 73 -4.37 -13.35 4.82
N ALA A 74 -5.48 -13.47 4.08
CA ALA A 74 -5.73 -12.63 2.91
C ALA A 74 -5.84 -11.13 3.29
N SER A 75 -6.49 -10.80 4.41
CA SER A 75 -6.53 -9.43 4.91
C SER A 75 -5.13 -8.91 5.27
N LEU A 76 -4.29 -9.74 5.90
CA LEU A 76 -2.90 -9.41 6.21
C LEU A 76 -2.10 -9.15 4.93
N TRP A 77 -2.23 -10.00 3.92
CA TRP A 77 -1.59 -9.81 2.62
C TRP A 77 -1.96 -8.44 2.02
N THR A 78 -3.24 -8.06 2.08
CA THR A 78 -3.69 -6.76 1.58
C THR A 78 -3.15 -5.59 2.40
N LEU A 79 -2.85 -5.77 3.68
CA LEU A 79 -2.17 -4.74 4.48
C LEU A 79 -0.78 -4.44 3.92
N TYR A 80 0.01 -5.46 3.59
CA TYR A 80 1.32 -5.27 2.97
C TYR A 80 1.19 -4.63 1.59
N TYR A 81 0.30 -5.15 0.74
CA TYR A 81 0.08 -4.61 -0.60
C TYR A 81 -0.31 -3.14 -0.58
N PHE A 82 -1.29 -2.77 0.25
CA PHE A 82 -1.77 -1.39 0.32
C PHE A 82 -0.80 -0.46 1.03
N SER A 83 -0.01 -0.94 2.01
CA SER A 83 1.03 -0.10 2.62
C SER A 83 2.07 0.33 1.58
N LEU A 84 2.59 -0.61 0.80
CA LEU A 84 3.52 -0.31 -0.28
C LEU A 84 2.90 0.66 -1.30
N LEU A 85 1.68 0.35 -1.75
CA LEU A 85 0.99 1.09 -2.79
C LEU A 85 0.58 2.51 -2.38
N THR A 86 0.33 2.76 -1.09
CA THR A 86 -0.11 4.09 -0.63
C THR A 86 1.02 4.95 -0.07
N ILE A 87 1.94 4.39 0.68
CA ILE A 87 2.97 5.15 1.40
C ILE A 87 3.96 5.80 0.43
N THR A 88 4.70 5.00 -0.31
CA THR A 88 5.77 5.49 -1.17
C THR A 88 5.28 6.46 -2.26
N PRO A 89 4.18 6.18 -3.00
CA PRO A 89 3.68 7.12 -4.00
C PRO A 89 3.20 8.44 -3.39
N THR A 90 2.64 8.43 -2.18
CA THR A 90 2.23 9.65 -1.49
C THR A 90 3.44 10.50 -1.13
N VAL A 91 4.53 9.90 -0.65
CA VAL A 91 5.82 10.59 -0.43
C VAL A 91 6.36 11.15 -1.75
N CYS A 92 6.40 10.35 -2.82
CA CYS A 92 6.82 10.82 -4.15
C CYS A 92 6.04 12.05 -4.56
N ARG A 93 4.73 12.01 -4.38
CA ARG A 93 3.85 13.09 -4.83
C ARG A 93 3.97 14.36 -3.97
N LEU A 94 3.89 14.22 -2.65
CA LEU A 94 3.79 15.36 -1.74
C LEU A 94 5.14 15.97 -1.39
N VAL A 95 6.18 15.14 -1.27
CA VAL A 95 7.51 15.61 -0.87
C VAL A 95 8.36 15.94 -2.09
N HIS A 96 8.33 15.08 -3.11
CA HIS A 96 9.20 15.22 -4.29
C HIS A 96 8.51 15.86 -5.50
N GLY A 97 7.19 16.08 -5.46
CA GLY A 97 6.43 16.64 -6.59
C GLY A 97 6.38 15.74 -7.82
N ARG A 98 6.54 14.44 -7.63
CA ARG A 98 6.57 13.44 -8.70
C ARG A 98 5.34 12.53 -8.68
N ARG A 99 4.64 12.46 -9.81
CA ARG A 99 3.49 11.58 -10.01
C ARG A 99 3.93 10.27 -10.66
N LEU A 100 3.72 9.15 -9.95
CA LEU A 100 4.01 7.80 -10.45
C LEU A 100 2.81 7.25 -11.27
N PRO A 101 3.06 6.37 -12.26
CA PRO A 101 2.00 5.64 -12.98
C PRO A 101 1.45 4.53 -12.10
N LEU A 102 0.30 4.76 -11.45
CA LEU A 102 -0.25 3.87 -10.42
C LEU A 102 -1.51 3.11 -10.86
N ALA A 103 -1.94 3.22 -12.11
CA ALA A 103 -3.09 2.46 -12.58
C ALA A 103 -2.82 0.95 -12.51
N LEU A 104 -3.85 0.15 -12.26
CA LEU A 104 -3.74 -1.30 -12.08
C LEU A 104 -3.10 -2.01 -13.30
N GLY A 105 -3.33 -1.45 -14.49
CA GLY A 105 -2.75 -1.96 -15.74
C GLY A 105 -1.28 -1.64 -15.96
N ASP A 106 -0.74 -0.63 -15.26
CA ASP A 106 0.62 -0.13 -15.46
C ASP A 106 1.63 -0.78 -14.53
N LEU A 107 1.18 -1.26 -13.38
CA LEU A 107 2.04 -1.80 -12.34
C LEU A 107 2.18 -3.33 -12.43
N SER A 108 3.35 -3.79 -11.99
CA SER A 108 3.53 -5.17 -11.56
C SER A 108 4.00 -5.18 -10.10
N VAL A 109 3.62 -6.22 -9.36
CA VAL A 109 4.08 -6.44 -7.99
C VAL A 109 5.17 -7.51 -7.97
N ILE A 110 6.19 -7.28 -7.18
CA ILE A 110 7.25 -8.26 -6.90
C ILE A 110 6.82 -9.05 -5.67
N ILE A 111 6.80 -10.36 -5.82
CA ILE A 111 6.35 -11.31 -4.82
C ILE A 111 7.54 -12.02 -4.19
N ASP A 112 7.55 -12.10 -2.88
CA ASP A 112 8.51 -12.93 -2.14
C ASP A 112 8.23 -14.42 -2.44
N PRO A 113 9.21 -15.18 -2.94
CA PRO A 113 9.00 -16.57 -3.31
C PRO A 113 8.71 -17.50 -2.11
N GLU A 114 9.13 -17.14 -0.89
CA GLU A 114 9.01 -17.99 0.30
C GLU A 114 7.61 -17.92 0.92
N ASN A 115 7.05 -16.72 1.03
CA ASN A 115 5.79 -16.47 1.77
C ASN A 115 4.70 -15.81 0.92
N ALA A 116 4.98 -15.57 -0.36
CA ALA A 116 4.10 -14.93 -1.33
C ALA A 116 3.65 -13.50 -0.94
N LEU A 117 4.40 -12.80 -0.06
CA LEU A 117 4.12 -11.40 0.28
C LEU A 117 4.53 -10.44 -0.83
N PRO A 118 3.81 -9.34 -1.02
CA PRO A 118 4.26 -8.23 -1.87
C PRO A 118 5.42 -7.50 -1.20
N VAL A 119 6.52 -7.32 -1.92
CA VAL A 119 7.74 -6.68 -1.38
C VAL A 119 8.08 -5.36 -2.04
N ALA A 120 7.73 -5.20 -3.32
CA ALA A 120 7.92 -3.97 -4.08
C ALA A 120 6.99 -3.92 -5.29
N PHE A 121 6.91 -2.76 -5.94
CA PHE A 121 6.26 -2.59 -7.24
C PHE A 121 7.28 -2.31 -8.33
N LEU A 122 7.00 -2.81 -9.52
CA LEU A 122 7.73 -2.50 -10.73
C LEU A 122 6.94 -1.49 -11.54
N LEU A 123 7.56 -0.34 -11.84
CA LEU A 123 7.00 0.75 -12.64
C LEU A 123 7.43 0.61 -14.11
N PRO A 124 6.58 1.02 -15.07
CA PRO A 124 6.97 1.11 -16.48
C PRO A 124 7.93 2.28 -16.75
N HIS A 125 7.88 3.34 -15.95
CA HIS A 125 8.77 4.51 -16.00
C HIS A 125 8.76 5.25 -14.65
N ALA A 126 9.73 6.18 -14.47
CA ALA A 126 9.91 6.91 -13.20
C ALA A 126 8.80 7.95 -12.89
N GLY A 127 7.77 8.04 -13.70
CA GLY A 127 6.69 9.02 -13.55
C GLY A 127 7.09 10.43 -14.00
N ASP A 128 6.19 11.38 -13.78
CA ASP A 128 6.31 12.75 -14.25
C ASP A 128 6.61 13.73 -13.11
N GLN A 129 7.49 14.70 -13.36
CA GLN A 129 7.70 15.80 -12.45
C GLN A 129 6.56 16.82 -12.63
N VAL A 130 5.64 16.89 -11.66
CA VAL A 130 4.43 17.72 -11.74
C VAL A 130 4.46 18.92 -10.78
N GLY A 131 5.53 19.05 -9.98
CA GLY A 131 5.63 20.07 -8.94
C GLY A 131 4.81 19.75 -7.69
N LYS A 132 5.00 20.54 -6.62
CA LYS A 132 4.38 20.28 -5.30
C LYS A 132 2.96 20.85 -5.18
N ALA A 133 2.58 21.81 -6.02
CA ALA A 133 1.37 22.63 -5.85
C ALA A 133 0.11 22.10 -6.55
N SER A 134 0.13 20.95 -7.21
CA SER A 134 -1.04 20.44 -7.89
C SER A 134 -1.99 19.67 -6.97
N ALA A 135 -3.25 19.61 -7.39
CA ALA A 135 -4.40 19.18 -6.61
C ALA A 135 -4.42 17.69 -6.26
N PRO A 136 -5.31 17.28 -5.34
CA PRO A 136 -5.56 15.86 -4.95
C PRO A 136 -5.97 14.94 -6.11
N GLU A 137 -6.32 15.51 -7.26
CA GLU A 137 -6.58 14.78 -8.51
C GLU A 137 -5.45 13.81 -8.90
N ASP A 138 -4.23 14.08 -8.48
CA ASP A 138 -3.08 13.21 -8.73
C ASP A 138 -3.15 11.86 -7.99
N LEU A 139 -3.99 11.73 -6.96
CA LEU A 139 -4.26 10.45 -6.30
C LEU A 139 -5.30 9.58 -7.03
N HIS A 140 -5.90 10.08 -8.12
CA HIS A 140 -6.91 9.32 -8.88
C HIS A 140 -6.36 8.02 -9.45
N GLY A 141 -5.14 8.02 -9.99
CA GLY A 141 -4.50 6.79 -10.46
C GLY A 141 -4.42 5.71 -9.38
N LEU A 142 -4.09 6.11 -8.15
CA LEU A 142 -4.08 5.22 -7.00
C LEU A 142 -5.49 4.79 -6.58
N LEU A 143 -6.41 5.74 -6.40
CA LEU A 143 -7.69 5.46 -5.74
C LEU A 143 -8.70 4.82 -6.68
N ARG A 144 -8.79 5.31 -7.92
CA ARG A 144 -9.81 4.91 -8.89
C ARG A 144 -9.31 3.86 -9.86
N ASP A 145 -8.14 4.10 -10.43
CA ASP A 145 -7.64 3.25 -11.50
C ASP A 145 -6.91 2.01 -10.95
N HIS A 146 -6.57 1.99 -9.65
CA HIS A 146 -5.99 0.84 -8.98
C HIS A 146 -6.90 0.25 -7.90
N LEU A 147 -7.09 0.96 -6.79
CA LEU A 147 -7.82 0.40 -5.64
C LEU A 147 -9.28 0.08 -5.97
N ALA A 148 -10.02 0.99 -6.60
CA ALA A 148 -11.42 0.76 -6.95
C ALA A 148 -11.59 -0.35 -8.01
N ALA A 149 -10.60 -0.51 -8.88
CA ALA A 149 -10.59 -1.59 -9.87
C ALA A 149 -10.27 -2.96 -9.26
N LEU A 150 -9.41 -3.02 -8.23
CA LEU A 150 -8.91 -4.27 -7.67
C LEU A 150 -9.72 -4.78 -6.47
N ILE A 151 -10.14 -3.91 -5.57
CA ILE A 151 -10.79 -4.27 -4.30
C ILE A 151 -12.02 -5.19 -4.50
N PRO A 152 -12.93 -4.97 -5.46
CA PRO A 152 -14.08 -5.86 -5.65
C PRO A 152 -13.70 -7.30 -5.97
N SER A 153 -12.65 -7.50 -6.74
CA SER A 153 -12.15 -8.84 -7.12
C SER A 153 -11.51 -9.56 -5.94
N ILE A 154 -10.63 -8.90 -5.20
CA ILE A 154 -10.03 -9.45 -3.97
C ILE A 154 -11.11 -9.75 -2.93
N ALA A 155 -12.08 -8.84 -2.73
CA ALA A 155 -13.16 -9.02 -1.76
C ALA A 155 -13.95 -10.32 -2.03
N ARG A 156 -14.26 -10.57 -3.30
CA ARG A 156 -14.97 -11.78 -3.73
C ARG A 156 -14.10 -13.04 -3.54
N ALA A 157 -12.89 -13.05 -4.07
CA ALA A 157 -11.98 -14.20 -4.03
C ALA A 157 -11.61 -14.59 -2.59
N ALA A 158 -11.33 -13.61 -1.72
CA ALA A 158 -10.98 -13.82 -0.31
C ALA A 158 -12.18 -13.91 0.64
N LYS A 159 -13.42 -13.74 0.16
CA LYS A 159 -14.64 -13.67 0.99
C LYS A 159 -14.53 -12.61 2.09
N LEU A 160 -13.96 -11.45 1.76
CA LEU A 160 -13.81 -10.29 2.63
C LEU A 160 -14.84 -9.20 2.28
N ALA A 161 -15.26 -8.43 3.28
CA ALA A 161 -16.08 -7.26 3.02
C ALA A 161 -15.23 -6.18 2.28
N PRO A 162 -15.70 -5.59 1.17
CA PRO A 162 -14.98 -4.50 0.51
C PRO A 162 -14.60 -3.36 1.45
N LYS A 163 -15.46 -3.08 2.44
CA LYS A 163 -15.23 -2.06 3.47
C LYS A 163 -13.97 -2.34 4.31
N LEU A 164 -13.64 -3.61 4.58
CA LEU A 164 -12.42 -3.98 5.29
C LEU A 164 -11.19 -3.62 4.46
N LEU A 165 -11.21 -3.92 3.15
CA LEU A 165 -10.11 -3.64 2.24
C LEU A 165 -9.90 -2.14 2.05
N TRP A 166 -10.97 -1.37 1.88
CA TRP A 166 -10.89 0.10 1.85
C TRP A 166 -10.32 0.66 3.14
N ASN A 167 -10.69 0.09 4.31
CA ASN A 167 -10.12 0.51 5.58
C ASN A 167 -8.63 0.16 5.69
N ASN A 168 -8.20 -1.00 5.16
CA ASN A 168 -6.80 -1.36 5.12
C ASN A 168 -5.96 -0.35 4.31
N ALA A 169 -6.46 0.15 3.17
CA ALA A 169 -5.80 1.18 2.39
C ALA A 169 -5.86 2.57 3.07
N ALA A 170 -7.04 2.96 3.57
CA ALA A 170 -7.28 4.28 4.18
C ALA A 170 -6.39 4.54 5.40
N VAL A 171 -6.11 3.52 6.20
CA VAL A 171 -5.26 3.65 7.39
C VAL A 171 -3.83 4.07 7.03
N TYR A 172 -3.23 3.44 6.02
CA TYR A 172 -1.88 3.78 5.60
C TYR A 172 -1.81 5.14 4.90
N LEU A 173 -2.82 5.44 4.07
CA LEU A 173 -2.89 6.74 3.39
C LEU A 173 -3.10 7.87 4.41
N SER A 174 -3.98 7.69 5.40
CA SER A 174 -4.19 8.65 6.48
C SER A 174 -2.93 8.85 7.33
N TRP A 175 -2.24 7.75 7.65
CA TRP A 175 -1.02 7.80 8.43
C TRP A 175 0.09 8.56 7.70
N ILE A 176 0.37 8.22 6.44
CA ILE A 176 1.46 8.88 5.70
C ILE A 176 1.19 10.35 5.41
N ILE A 177 -0.07 10.73 5.16
CA ILE A 177 -0.44 12.15 5.04
C ILE A 177 -0.14 12.89 6.35
N GLY A 178 -0.47 12.27 7.51
CA GLY A 178 -0.15 12.85 8.82
C GLY A 178 1.36 13.03 9.05
N GLU A 179 2.17 12.03 8.69
CA GLU A 179 3.64 12.13 8.77
C GLU A 179 4.20 13.25 7.89
N ILE A 180 3.63 13.43 6.70
CA ILE A 180 4.07 14.45 5.75
C ILE A 180 3.58 15.87 6.14
N GLU A 181 2.43 16.00 6.81
CA GLU A 181 1.86 17.30 7.22
C GLU A 181 2.87 18.18 7.96
N THR A 182 3.78 17.58 8.70
CA THR A 182 4.84 18.31 9.44
C THR A 182 5.97 18.84 8.54
N GLN A 183 6.07 18.33 7.30
CA GLN A 183 7.18 18.58 6.38
C GLN A 183 6.73 19.18 5.03
N ALA A 184 5.41 19.18 4.74
CA ALA A 184 4.84 19.64 3.48
C ALA A 184 4.07 20.96 3.65
N ASP A 185 3.66 21.55 2.52
CA ASP A 185 2.72 22.67 2.51
C ASP A 185 1.42 22.28 3.22
N PRO A 186 0.98 22.98 4.27
CA PRO A 186 -0.25 22.68 4.99
C PRO A 186 -1.52 22.70 4.12
N ALA A 187 -1.53 23.49 3.04
CA ALA A 187 -2.66 23.53 2.12
C ALA A 187 -2.74 22.23 1.30
N LEU A 188 -1.60 21.75 0.83
CA LEU A 188 -1.51 20.48 0.10
C LEU A 188 -1.88 19.28 0.99
N ALA A 189 -1.39 19.26 2.23
CA ALA A 189 -1.72 18.22 3.19
C ALA A 189 -3.23 18.18 3.49
N ARG A 190 -3.88 19.33 3.70
CA ARG A 190 -5.34 19.41 3.86
C ARG A 190 -6.09 18.92 2.63
N ALA A 191 -5.65 19.29 1.43
CA ALA A 191 -6.28 18.83 0.20
C ALA A 191 -6.19 17.30 0.04
N CYS A 192 -5.05 16.70 0.40
CA CYS A 192 -4.89 15.25 0.39
C CYS A 192 -5.73 14.55 1.47
N ARG A 193 -5.90 15.19 2.63
CA ARG A 193 -6.79 14.66 3.67
C ARG A 193 -8.25 14.67 3.22
N ALA A 194 -8.69 15.71 2.52
CA ALA A 194 -10.04 15.77 1.95
C ALA A 194 -10.34 14.59 1.01
N VAL A 195 -9.34 14.09 0.26
CA VAL A 195 -9.49 12.90 -0.59
C VAL A 195 -9.92 11.65 0.19
N ILE A 196 -9.53 11.55 1.47
CA ILE A 196 -9.89 10.44 2.34
C ILE A 196 -11.21 10.72 3.07
N ASP A 197 -11.40 11.95 3.54
CA ASP A 197 -12.44 12.29 4.52
C ASP A 197 -13.74 12.74 3.85
N ASP A 198 -13.69 13.35 2.66
CA ASP A 198 -14.87 13.81 1.95
C ASP A 198 -15.82 12.66 1.60
N ALA A 199 -17.12 12.89 1.76
CA ALA A 199 -18.15 11.87 1.52
C ALA A 199 -18.26 11.48 0.04
N LEU A 200 -17.94 12.40 -0.85
CA LEU A 200 -17.99 12.23 -2.29
C LEU A 200 -16.64 12.54 -2.91
N TRP A 201 -16.30 11.82 -3.97
CA TRP A 201 -15.20 12.19 -4.85
C TRP A 201 -15.58 13.38 -5.75
N PRO A 202 -14.61 14.05 -6.40
CA PRO A 202 -14.90 15.22 -7.23
C PRO A 202 -15.92 15.01 -8.35
N ASP A 203 -16.08 13.76 -8.82
CA ASP A 203 -17.09 13.38 -9.83
C ASP A 203 -18.49 13.13 -9.25
N GLY A 204 -18.70 13.37 -7.95
CA GLY A 204 -19.96 13.13 -7.26
C GLY A 204 -20.20 11.68 -6.83
N SER A 205 -19.35 10.74 -7.18
CA SER A 205 -19.47 9.36 -6.71
C SER A 205 -19.08 9.23 -5.24
N ARG A 206 -19.66 8.24 -4.55
CA ARG A 206 -19.39 8.00 -3.14
C ARG A 206 -17.94 7.64 -2.90
N ASN A 207 -17.31 8.30 -1.94
CA ASN A 207 -15.96 7.96 -1.49
C ASN A 207 -15.98 6.76 -0.53
N PRO A 208 -15.45 5.61 -0.89
CA PRO A 208 -15.46 4.42 -0.03
C PRO A 208 -14.50 4.52 1.16
N MET A 209 -13.57 5.48 1.16
CA MET A 209 -12.65 5.74 2.27
C MET A 209 -13.25 6.64 3.35
N SER A 210 -14.30 7.42 3.02
CA SER A 210 -14.89 8.38 3.95
C SER A 210 -15.32 7.73 5.25
N GLY A 211 -14.81 8.26 6.36
CA GLY A 211 -15.06 7.79 7.70
C GLY A 211 -14.48 6.40 8.04
N MET A 212 -13.50 5.90 7.25
CA MET A 212 -12.82 4.62 7.56
C MET A 212 -11.77 4.75 8.65
N VAL A 213 -11.23 5.95 8.85
CA VAL A 213 -10.26 6.25 9.91
C VAL A 213 -10.84 7.36 10.79
N VAL A 214 -10.88 7.14 12.09
CA VAL A 214 -11.40 8.10 13.07
C VAL A 214 -10.36 8.27 14.18
N LYS A 215 -9.83 9.48 14.34
CA LYS A 215 -8.78 9.79 15.31
C LYS A 215 -7.57 8.83 15.20
N GLY A 216 -7.13 8.52 13.99
CA GLY A 216 -6.02 7.59 13.71
C GLY A 216 -6.37 6.10 13.82
N ASN A 217 -7.55 5.74 14.29
CA ASN A 217 -7.97 4.36 14.45
C ASN A 217 -8.80 3.87 13.28
N ARG A 218 -8.65 2.59 12.97
CA ARG A 218 -9.51 1.87 12.02
C ARG A 218 -10.94 1.83 12.51
N ARG A 219 -11.89 1.90 11.59
CA ARG A 219 -13.30 1.67 11.89
C ARG A 219 -13.70 0.19 11.72
N VAL A 220 -12.93 -0.56 10.94
CA VAL A 220 -13.18 -1.98 10.65
C VAL A 220 -11.97 -2.79 11.06
N CYS A 221 -12.18 -3.89 11.78
CA CYS A 221 -11.12 -4.81 12.17
C CYS A 221 -10.46 -5.44 10.94
N CYS A 222 -9.12 -5.53 10.93
CA CYS A 222 -8.35 -6.17 9.85
C CYS A 222 -8.19 -7.68 10.05
N LEU A 223 -8.82 -8.28 11.03
CA LEU A 223 -8.76 -9.71 11.38
C LEU A 223 -7.37 -10.21 11.82
N ARG A 224 -6.37 -9.37 11.96
CA ARG A 224 -5.01 -9.77 12.29
C ARG A 224 -4.91 -10.61 13.57
N TYR A 225 -5.80 -10.38 14.53
CA TYR A 225 -5.86 -11.15 15.79
C TYR A 225 -6.17 -12.65 15.59
N MET A 226 -6.69 -13.02 14.40
CA MET A 226 -6.98 -14.41 14.02
C MET A 226 -5.78 -15.13 13.39
N ILE A 227 -4.59 -14.54 13.44
CA ILE A 227 -3.35 -15.13 12.95
C ILE A 227 -2.44 -15.38 14.15
N PRO A 228 -2.34 -16.62 14.66
CA PRO A 228 -1.64 -16.94 15.90
C PRO A 228 -0.14 -16.58 15.87
N THR A 229 0.49 -16.68 14.69
CA THR A 229 1.92 -16.41 14.49
C THR A 229 2.27 -14.91 14.51
N ILE A 230 1.27 -14.02 14.43
CA ILE A 230 1.48 -12.59 14.42
C ILE A 230 0.95 -12.00 15.73
N GLY A 231 1.83 -11.67 16.62
CA GLY A 231 1.45 -11.15 17.94
C GLY A 231 0.54 -9.91 17.87
N GLY A 232 -0.71 -10.09 18.20
CA GLY A 232 -1.70 -9.06 18.54
C GLY A 232 -2.07 -8.04 17.46
N CYS A 233 -2.90 -7.10 17.86
CA CYS A 233 -3.41 -6.01 17.02
C CYS A 233 -2.44 -4.82 16.99
N GLY A 234 -2.34 -4.11 15.85
CA GLY A 234 -1.55 -2.87 15.77
C GLY A 234 -2.20 -1.70 16.52
N ALA A 235 -1.45 -0.59 16.67
CA ALA A 235 -1.88 0.62 17.41
C ALA A 235 -3.21 1.22 16.89
N SER A 236 -3.51 1.09 15.59
CA SER A 236 -4.76 1.56 14.99
C SER A 236 -5.95 0.58 15.11
N CYS A 237 -5.85 -0.46 15.96
CA CYS A 237 -6.91 -1.47 16.08
C CYS A 237 -8.16 -0.90 16.78
N PRO A 238 -9.37 -1.14 16.25
CA PRO A 238 -10.62 -0.69 16.89
C PRO A 238 -11.07 -1.58 18.05
N LEU A 239 -10.43 -2.74 18.21
CA LEU A 239 -10.78 -3.69 19.28
C LEU A 239 -10.09 -3.32 20.61
N PRO A 240 -10.69 -3.62 21.78
CA PRO A 240 -10.12 -3.31 23.08
C PRO A 240 -8.71 -3.87 23.29
N CYS A 241 -8.39 -5.01 22.69
CA CYS A 241 -7.04 -5.62 22.74
C CYS A 241 -5.95 -4.75 22.10
N GLY A 242 -6.30 -3.82 21.19
CA GLY A 242 -5.35 -2.88 20.59
C GLY A 242 -5.15 -1.60 21.41
N GLN A 243 -6.05 -1.28 22.32
CA GLN A 243 -6.04 -0.04 23.10
C GLN A 243 -5.22 -0.13 24.40
N ASN A 244 -4.88 -1.35 24.86
CA ASN A 244 -4.18 -1.57 26.13
C ASN A 244 -2.65 -1.64 26.02
N ARG A 245 -2.04 -1.30 24.89
CA ARG A 245 -0.58 -1.46 24.68
C ARG A 245 0.26 -0.24 25.02
N ASP A 246 -0.33 0.92 25.16
CA ASP A 246 0.40 2.17 25.44
C ASP A 246 0.76 2.35 26.92
N THR A 247 0.51 1.34 27.78
CA THR A 247 0.76 1.43 29.23
C THR A 247 1.93 0.60 29.76
N HIS A 248 2.72 -0.06 28.89
CA HIS A 248 3.79 -0.95 29.36
C HIS A 248 5.21 -0.64 28.86
N ASP A 249 5.44 0.49 28.16
CA ASP A 249 6.77 1.00 27.86
C ASP A 249 6.90 2.45 28.38
N ALA A 250 7.02 2.57 29.73
CA ALA A 250 7.49 3.75 30.43
C ALA A 250 8.68 3.35 31.32
#